data_13e99f88a41bbf673ee0d2b7196ca752
#
_entry.id   13e99f88a41bbf673ee0d2b7196ca752
#
_cell.length_a   1.000
_cell.length_b   1.000
_cell.length_c   1.000
_cell.angle_alpha   90.00
_cell.angle_beta   90.00
_cell.angle_gamma   90.00
#
_symmetry.space_group_name_H-M   'P 1'
#
loop_
_entity.id
_entity.type
_entity.pdbx_description
1 polymer ?
#
loop_
_entity_poly.entity_id
_entity_poly.type
_entity_poly.pdbx_seq_one_letter_code
_entity_poly.pdbx_strand_id
1 'polypeptide(L)'
;MNVKLIAHTQSPELVCDTAAAVCLGKKADASCKHLRAAMESGHLSVLEHASFTFSIQGVSRVLLAQLTRHRIASFSVESQRYCTVEPGKFAKPEYGLMANAAYSRYIGLIEDGEKPEDARYILPEGTTTSLIMTMNARELLHFFSLRCCQRAQWEIRELANKMLALCRNAAPIIFENAGPYCKQHGYCPETRSCGNAPRMKDLLKGAEKNEQKATPGNEE
;
A
#
# COMPACT_ATOMS: atom_id res chain seq x y z
N MET A 1 7.64 12.22 -7.22
CA MET A 1 7.69 10.87 -6.56
C MET A 1 8.40 9.86 -7.44
N ASN A 2 9.49 9.27 -6.95
CA ASN A 2 10.23 8.18 -7.58
C ASN A 2 10.16 6.94 -6.67
N VAL A 3 9.89 5.76 -7.26
CA VAL A 3 9.71 4.50 -6.52
C VAL A 3 10.49 3.40 -7.23
N LYS A 4 11.35 2.71 -6.49
CA LYS A 4 12.15 1.60 -6.99
C LYS A 4 12.04 0.41 -6.04
N LEU A 5 11.84 -0.79 -6.56
CA LEU A 5 12.05 -2.03 -5.82
C LEU A 5 13.57 -2.31 -5.81
N ILE A 6 14.20 -2.22 -4.65
CA ILE A 6 15.65 -2.33 -4.52
C ILE A 6 16.11 -3.70 -4.04
N ALA A 7 15.22 -4.45 -3.39
CA ALA A 7 15.45 -5.83 -2.99
C ALA A 7 14.13 -6.57 -2.78
N HIS A 8 14.15 -7.87 -2.98
CA HIS A 8 13.05 -8.77 -2.60
C HIS A 8 13.61 -10.16 -2.32
N THR A 9 12.85 -11.00 -1.63
CA THR A 9 13.15 -12.42 -1.44
C THR A 9 13.42 -13.08 -2.80
N GLN A 10 14.52 -13.78 -2.95
CA GLN A 10 14.83 -14.52 -4.18
C GLN A 10 13.75 -15.57 -4.42
N SER A 11 13.21 -15.64 -5.64
CA SER A 11 12.12 -16.55 -6.03
C SER A 11 10.96 -16.53 -5.01
N PRO A 12 10.33 -15.39 -4.76
CA PRO A 12 9.40 -15.21 -3.63
C PRO A 12 8.22 -16.17 -3.67
N GLU A 13 7.74 -16.51 -4.86
CA GLU A 13 6.63 -17.43 -5.05
C GLU A 13 7.01 -18.87 -4.71
N LEU A 14 8.22 -19.31 -5.07
CA LEU A 14 8.71 -20.65 -4.72
C LEU A 14 8.94 -20.77 -3.20
N VAL A 15 9.42 -19.71 -2.54
CA VAL A 15 9.55 -19.68 -1.08
C VAL A 15 8.18 -19.82 -0.42
N CYS A 16 7.17 -19.10 -0.88
CA CYS A 16 5.80 -19.21 -0.38
C CYS A 16 5.17 -20.58 -0.71
N ASP A 17 5.42 -21.14 -1.89
CA ASP A 17 4.97 -22.51 -2.23
C ASP A 17 5.62 -23.56 -1.33
N THR A 18 6.92 -23.40 -1.04
CA THR A 18 7.63 -24.26 -0.10
C THR A 18 7.00 -24.23 1.29
N ALA A 19 6.69 -23.03 1.79
CA ALA A 19 6.00 -22.88 3.07
C ALA A 19 4.62 -23.56 3.07
N ALA A 20 3.83 -23.38 2.01
CA ALA A 20 2.53 -24.03 1.84
C ALA A 20 2.65 -25.56 1.77
N ALA A 21 3.64 -26.07 1.02
CA ALA A 21 3.89 -27.51 0.87
C ALA A 21 4.30 -28.15 2.21
N VAL A 22 5.13 -27.49 3.02
CA VAL A 22 5.53 -27.95 4.36
C VAL A 22 4.31 -28.16 5.25
N CYS A 23 3.33 -27.22 5.23
CA CYS A 23 2.10 -27.37 6.00
C CYS A 23 1.28 -28.61 5.61
N LEU A 24 1.48 -29.13 4.40
CA LEU A 24 0.80 -30.31 3.86
C LEU A 24 1.66 -31.59 3.95
N GLY A 25 2.87 -31.54 4.50
CA GLY A 25 3.82 -32.65 4.48
C GLY A 25 4.30 -33.03 3.07
N LYS A 26 4.31 -32.07 2.13
CA LYS A 26 4.65 -32.24 0.71
C LYS A 26 5.95 -31.54 0.34
N LYS A 27 6.46 -31.83 -0.86
CA LYS A 27 7.57 -31.07 -1.46
C LYS A 27 7.03 -29.90 -2.25
N ALA A 28 7.82 -28.81 -2.32
CA ALA A 28 7.54 -27.66 -3.15
C ALA A 28 7.37 -28.06 -4.64
N ASP A 29 6.58 -27.27 -5.35
CA ASP A 29 6.29 -27.49 -6.77
C ASP A 29 6.66 -26.24 -7.57
N ALA A 30 7.44 -26.41 -8.63
CA ALA A 30 7.89 -25.30 -9.47
C ALA A 30 6.72 -24.52 -10.14
N SER A 31 5.54 -25.14 -10.28
CA SER A 31 4.32 -24.49 -10.77
C SER A 31 3.61 -23.65 -9.70
N CYS A 32 4.13 -23.64 -8.45
CA CYS A 32 3.56 -22.95 -7.29
C CYS A 32 2.08 -23.31 -7.02
N LYS A 33 1.71 -24.59 -7.24
CA LYS A 33 0.32 -25.05 -7.05
C LYS A 33 -0.15 -25.00 -5.60
N HIS A 34 0.76 -25.24 -4.62
CA HIS A 34 0.41 -25.18 -3.19
C HIS A 34 0.20 -23.73 -2.75
N LEU A 35 1.00 -22.79 -3.26
CA LEU A 35 0.80 -21.36 -3.06
C LEU A 35 -0.57 -20.91 -3.59
N ARG A 36 -0.93 -21.29 -4.85
CA ARG A 36 -2.23 -20.93 -5.42
C ARG A 36 -3.38 -21.49 -4.59
N ALA A 37 -3.35 -22.75 -4.22
CA ALA A 37 -4.37 -23.38 -3.37
C ALA A 37 -4.45 -22.69 -1.98
N ALA A 38 -3.32 -22.33 -1.37
CA ALA A 38 -3.30 -21.61 -0.10
C ALA A 38 -3.94 -20.22 -0.21
N MET A 39 -3.65 -19.48 -1.29
CA MET A 39 -4.23 -18.16 -1.54
C MET A 39 -5.74 -18.25 -1.80
N GLU A 40 -6.20 -19.20 -2.61
CA GLU A 40 -7.62 -19.44 -2.90
C GLU A 40 -8.41 -19.80 -1.64
N SER A 41 -7.79 -20.56 -0.73
CA SER A 41 -8.40 -20.95 0.55
C SER A 41 -8.26 -19.88 1.65
N GLY A 42 -7.65 -18.71 1.37
CA GLY A 42 -7.44 -17.64 2.34
C GLY A 42 -6.33 -17.89 3.36
N HIS A 43 -5.49 -18.93 3.17
CA HIS A 43 -4.35 -19.22 4.04
C HIS A 43 -3.13 -18.35 3.69
N LEU A 44 -3.24 -17.05 3.99
CA LEU A 44 -2.28 -16.03 3.55
C LEU A 44 -1.01 -15.94 4.42
N SER A 45 -0.90 -16.70 5.51
CA SER A 45 0.31 -16.67 6.37
C SER A 45 1.58 -17.08 5.63
N VAL A 46 1.48 -17.97 4.65
CA VAL A 46 2.62 -18.39 3.80
C VAL A 46 3.25 -17.22 3.02
N LEU A 47 2.51 -16.15 2.77
CA LEU A 47 2.98 -14.95 2.08
C LEU A 47 3.90 -14.08 2.94
N GLU A 48 3.94 -14.30 4.25
CA GLU A 48 4.81 -13.56 5.17
C GLU A 48 6.29 -13.89 4.98
N HIS A 49 6.61 -15.01 4.33
CA HIS A 49 7.99 -15.42 4.03
C HIS A 49 8.60 -14.65 2.84
N ALA A 50 7.79 -13.94 2.03
CA ALA A 50 8.28 -13.12 0.93
C ALA A 50 8.28 -11.63 1.32
N SER A 51 9.45 -11.00 1.33
CA SER A 51 9.65 -9.58 1.69
C SER A 51 10.09 -8.77 0.48
N PHE A 52 9.70 -7.50 0.44
CA PHE A 52 9.98 -6.54 -0.63
C PHE A 52 10.43 -5.22 -0.02
N THR A 53 11.56 -4.70 -0.51
CA THR A 53 12.17 -3.45 -0.03
C THR A 53 12.16 -2.40 -1.12
N PHE A 54 11.57 -1.25 -0.82
CA PHE A 54 11.41 -0.14 -1.75
C PHE A 54 12.24 1.07 -1.32
N SER A 55 12.86 1.74 -2.30
CA SER A 55 13.33 3.12 -2.17
C SER A 55 12.26 4.05 -2.71
N ILE A 56 11.79 4.97 -1.88
CA ILE A 56 10.71 5.90 -2.16
C ILE A 56 11.24 7.31 -1.94
N GLN A 57 11.15 8.19 -2.96
CA GLN A 57 11.70 9.53 -2.93
C GLN A 57 10.68 10.56 -3.40
N GLY A 58 10.74 11.76 -2.81
CA GLY A 58 9.89 12.88 -3.19
C GLY A 58 8.42 12.68 -2.82
N VAL A 59 8.17 12.13 -1.63
CA VAL A 59 6.83 12.00 -1.03
C VAL A 59 6.68 12.97 0.13
N SER A 60 5.47 13.49 0.34
CA SER A 60 5.19 14.43 1.42
C SER A 60 5.23 13.78 2.81
N ARG A 61 5.40 14.60 3.84
CA ARG A 61 5.16 14.19 5.24
C ARG A 61 3.70 13.80 5.49
N VAL A 62 2.75 14.40 4.75
CA VAL A 62 1.34 13.99 4.75
C VAL A 62 1.18 12.52 4.34
N LEU A 63 1.84 12.13 3.25
CA LEU A 63 1.84 10.73 2.81
C LEU A 63 2.52 9.83 3.85
N LEU A 64 3.68 10.24 4.37
CA LEU A 64 4.44 9.47 5.36
C LEU A 64 3.58 9.17 6.60
N ALA A 65 2.82 10.14 7.11
CA ALA A 65 1.92 9.95 8.25
C ALA A 65 0.83 8.90 7.98
N GLN A 66 0.38 8.74 6.74
CA GLN A 66 -0.56 7.70 6.34
C GLN A 66 0.13 6.35 6.12
N LEU A 67 1.34 6.34 5.55
CA LEU A 67 2.10 5.15 5.22
C LEU A 67 2.53 4.40 6.49
N THR A 68 3.00 5.11 7.51
CA THR A 68 3.46 4.55 8.79
C THR A 68 2.33 3.99 9.67
N ARG A 69 1.06 4.12 9.26
CA ARG A 69 -0.06 3.41 9.90
C ARG A 69 -0.06 1.91 9.57
N HIS A 70 0.64 1.50 8.53
CA HIS A 70 0.91 0.10 8.21
C HIS A 70 2.05 -0.41 9.09
N ARG A 71 1.70 -1.13 10.18
CA ARG A 71 2.64 -1.44 11.28
C ARG A 71 3.49 -2.67 11.03
N ILE A 72 3.08 -3.56 10.12
CA ILE A 72 3.85 -4.76 9.74
C ILE A 72 4.83 -4.36 8.62
N ALA A 73 5.67 -3.39 8.92
CA ALA A 73 6.64 -2.82 8.00
C ALA A 73 7.84 -2.24 8.76
N SER A 74 8.97 -2.18 8.08
CA SER A 74 10.16 -1.45 8.53
C SER A 74 10.33 -0.18 7.70
N PHE A 75 10.64 0.94 8.36
CA PHE A 75 10.83 2.24 7.74
C PHE A 75 12.17 2.86 8.18
N SER A 76 12.96 3.32 7.21
CA SER A 76 14.10 4.22 7.43
C SER A 76 13.81 5.50 6.65
N VAL A 77 13.58 6.60 7.36
CA VAL A 77 13.11 7.88 6.79
C VAL A 77 14.20 8.93 6.96
N GLU A 78 14.37 9.78 5.94
CA GLU A 78 15.25 10.95 5.99
C GLU A 78 14.94 11.82 7.22
N SER A 79 15.94 12.02 8.06
CA SER A 79 15.77 12.67 9.34
C SER A 79 15.88 14.19 9.21
N GLN A 80 14.83 14.90 9.61
CA GLN A 80 14.87 16.36 9.77
C GLN A 80 15.52 16.80 11.10
N ARG A 81 16.04 15.87 11.92
CA ARG A 81 16.85 16.21 13.10
C ARG A 81 18.30 16.49 12.74
N TYR A 82 18.81 15.78 11.74
CA TYR A 82 20.22 15.79 11.36
C TYR A 82 20.47 16.36 9.97
N CYS A 83 19.45 16.40 9.12
CA CYS A 83 19.57 16.90 7.76
C CYS A 83 18.79 18.19 7.60
N THR A 84 19.44 19.21 7.05
CA THR A 84 18.78 20.43 6.61
C THR A 84 17.92 20.13 5.39
N VAL A 85 16.67 20.58 5.41
CA VAL A 85 15.76 20.44 4.28
C VAL A 85 16.15 21.43 3.18
N GLU A 86 16.29 20.96 1.95
CA GLU A 86 16.62 21.83 0.81
C GLU A 86 15.41 22.60 0.27
N PRO A 87 15.62 23.79 -0.35
CA PRO A 87 14.56 24.57 -0.96
C PRO A 87 13.81 23.84 -2.06
N GLY A 88 12.55 24.23 -2.28
CA GLY A 88 11.76 23.77 -3.41
C GLY A 88 11.27 22.31 -3.34
N LYS A 89 11.62 21.57 -2.29
CA LYS A 89 11.15 20.20 -2.06
C LYS A 89 9.74 20.20 -1.46
N PHE A 90 8.72 20.39 -2.30
CA PHE A 90 7.32 20.43 -1.89
C PHE A 90 6.43 19.59 -2.81
N ALA A 91 5.55 18.76 -2.25
CA ALA A 91 4.77 17.77 -3.00
C ALA A 91 3.68 18.39 -3.88
N LYS A 92 3.24 19.62 -3.56
CA LYS A 92 2.26 20.39 -4.34
C LYS A 92 2.83 21.74 -4.74
N PRO A 93 3.46 21.84 -5.92
CA PRO A 93 4.09 23.07 -6.40
C PRO A 93 3.17 24.29 -6.46
N GLU A 94 1.86 24.08 -6.66
CA GLU A 94 0.84 25.13 -6.69
C GLU A 94 0.75 25.93 -5.36
N TYR A 95 1.17 25.35 -4.25
CA TYR A 95 1.26 26.03 -2.95
C TYR A 95 2.67 26.57 -2.64
N GLY A 96 3.56 26.56 -3.65
CA GLY A 96 4.98 26.84 -3.51
C GLY A 96 5.30 28.22 -2.91
N LEU A 97 4.47 29.25 -3.17
CA LEU A 97 4.73 30.60 -2.66
C LEU A 97 4.71 30.64 -1.11
N MET A 98 3.69 30.05 -0.50
CA MET A 98 3.58 29.96 0.97
C MET A 98 4.59 28.99 1.58
N ALA A 99 4.85 27.88 0.88
CA ALA A 99 5.87 26.91 1.29
C ALA A 99 7.27 27.55 1.29
N ASN A 100 7.59 28.39 0.30
CA ASN A 100 8.87 29.08 0.21
C ASN A 100 9.05 30.10 1.34
N ALA A 101 8.01 30.81 1.78
CA ALA A 101 8.08 31.73 2.90
C ALA A 101 8.43 31.00 4.21
N ALA A 102 7.73 29.89 4.50
CA ALA A 102 8.04 29.04 5.65
C ALA A 102 9.46 28.45 5.57
N TYR A 103 9.86 28.06 4.37
CA TYR A 103 11.17 27.52 4.11
C TYR A 103 12.29 28.57 4.33
N SER A 104 12.12 29.82 3.81
CA SER A 104 13.08 30.90 4.04
C SER A 104 13.24 31.20 5.52
N ARG A 105 12.13 31.16 6.29
CA ARG A 105 12.20 31.32 7.75
C ARG A 105 12.94 30.17 8.42
N TYR A 106 12.73 28.93 7.96
CA TYR A 106 13.45 27.76 8.44
C TYR A 106 14.97 27.92 8.25
N ILE A 107 15.41 28.34 7.06
CA ILE A 107 16.84 28.58 6.79
C ILE A 107 17.37 29.69 7.71
N GLY A 108 16.64 30.79 7.85
CA GLY A 108 17.05 31.86 8.78
C GLY A 108 17.26 31.39 10.23
N LEU A 109 16.38 30.48 10.71
CA LEU A 109 16.57 29.89 12.05
C LEU A 109 17.85 29.05 12.14
N ILE A 110 18.16 28.28 11.10
CA ILE A 110 19.40 27.50 11.02
C ILE A 110 20.63 28.39 11.00
N GLU A 111 20.59 29.49 10.24
CA GLU A 111 21.68 30.49 10.16
C GLU A 111 21.85 31.24 11.47
N ASP A 112 20.78 31.48 12.23
CA ASP A 112 20.77 32.03 13.57
C ASP A 112 21.29 31.04 14.63
N GLY A 113 21.62 29.81 14.26
CA GLY A 113 22.19 28.76 15.13
C GLY A 113 21.16 27.84 15.78
N GLU A 114 19.88 27.93 15.40
CA GLU A 114 18.85 26.99 15.87
C GLU A 114 19.11 25.59 15.34
N LYS A 115 18.85 24.57 16.16
CA LYS A 115 19.03 23.17 15.74
C LYS A 115 17.99 22.77 14.70
N PRO A 116 18.34 21.93 13.71
CA PRO A 116 17.38 21.44 12.71
C PRO A 116 16.17 20.75 13.33
N GLU A 117 16.35 20.08 14.49
CA GLU A 117 15.26 19.39 15.19
C GLU A 117 14.18 20.32 15.75
N ASP A 118 14.53 21.59 16.00
CA ASP A 118 13.63 22.62 16.48
C ASP A 118 13.15 23.51 15.32
N ALA A 119 14.04 23.98 14.45
CA ALA A 119 13.69 24.79 13.29
C ALA A 119 12.64 24.13 12.38
N ARG A 120 12.65 22.78 12.25
CA ARG A 120 11.71 22.03 11.41
C ARG A 120 10.23 22.18 11.78
N TYR A 121 9.89 22.67 12.98
CA TYR A 121 8.50 22.88 13.41
C TYR A 121 7.73 23.87 12.54
N ILE A 122 8.42 24.72 11.80
CA ILE A 122 7.78 25.67 10.88
C ILE A 122 7.63 25.12 9.44
N LEU A 123 8.22 23.96 9.15
CA LEU A 123 8.13 23.37 7.81
C LEU A 123 6.71 22.83 7.55
N PRO A 124 6.13 23.11 6.37
CA PRO A 124 4.82 22.59 6.02
C PRO A 124 4.82 21.07 5.89
N GLU A 125 3.71 20.42 6.22
CA GLU A 125 3.47 18.97 6.03
C GLU A 125 3.67 18.50 4.58
N GLY A 126 3.49 19.40 3.61
CA GLY A 126 3.76 19.12 2.20
C GLY A 126 5.24 19.01 1.83
N THR A 127 6.16 19.32 2.76
CA THR A 127 7.61 19.15 2.56
C THR A 127 7.91 17.69 2.22
N THR A 128 8.70 17.48 1.16
CA THR A 128 9.02 16.13 0.71
C THR A 128 10.13 15.49 1.54
N THR A 129 10.11 14.18 1.55
CA THR A 129 11.08 13.30 2.21
C THR A 129 11.38 12.08 1.34
N SER A 130 12.39 11.33 1.73
CA SER A 130 12.76 10.06 1.14
C SER A 130 12.78 8.98 2.21
N LEU A 131 12.50 7.74 1.84
CA LEU A 131 12.52 6.62 2.77
C LEU A 131 12.86 5.30 2.09
N ILE A 132 13.36 4.38 2.90
CA ILE A 132 13.39 2.95 2.58
C ILE A 132 12.25 2.29 3.38
N MET A 133 11.50 1.41 2.73
CA MET A 133 10.41 0.65 3.35
C MET A 133 10.50 -0.81 2.98
N THR A 134 10.36 -1.69 3.96
CA THR A 134 10.25 -3.14 3.74
C THR A 134 8.91 -3.64 4.27
N MET A 135 8.19 -4.38 3.44
CA MET A 135 6.96 -5.10 3.80
C MET A 135 7.00 -6.54 3.29
N ASN A 136 6.35 -7.46 3.97
CA ASN A 136 6.09 -8.79 3.41
C ASN A 136 4.91 -8.77 2.44
N ALA A 137 4.75 -9.84 1.65
CA ALA A 137 3.71 -9.88 0.61
C ALA A 137 2.29 -9.83 1.19
N ARG A 138 2.05 -10.40 2.37
CA ARG A 138 0.73 -10.35 3.02
C ARG A 138 0.34 -8.92 3.37
N GLU A 139 1.25 -8.17 3.99
CA GLU A 139 1.01 -6.76 4.31
C GLU A 139 0.89 -5.90 3.04
N LEU A 140 1.66 -6.20 1.98
CA LEU A 140 1.52 -5.51 0.69
C LEU A 140 0.14 -5.73 0.08
N LEU A 141 -0.44 -6.92 0.12
CA LEU A 141 -1.82 -7.17 -0.33
C LEU A 141 -2.82 -6.34 0.47
N HIS A 142 -2.65 -6.27 1.80
CA HIS A 142 -3.47 -5.41 2.66
C HIS A 142 -3.27 -3.92 2.33
N PHE A 143 -2.03 -3.46 2.18
CA PHE A 143 -1.70 -2.09 1.77
C PHE A 143 -2.39 -1.72 0.45
N PHE A 144 -2.28 -2.56 -0.57
CA PHE A 144 -2.91 -2.33 -1.88
C PHE A 144 -4.43 -2.33 -1.80
N SER A 145 -5.03 -3.18 -0.96
CA SER A 145 -6.49 -3.21 -0.77
C SER A 145 -7.04 -1.86 -0.31
N LEU A 146 -6.31 -1.18 0.56
CA LEU A 146 -6.69 0.13 1.12
C LEU A 146 -6.24 1.29 0.24
N ARG A 147 -4.98 1.26 -0.24
CA ARG A 147 -4.34 2.46 -0.82
C ARG A 147 -4.46 2.56 -2.34
N CYS A 148 -4.75 1.47 -3.06
CA CYS A 148 -5.13 1.54 -4.48
C CYS A 148 -6.59 1.96 -4.68
N CYS A 149 -7.39 2.09 -3.62
CA CYS A 149 -8.78 2.51 -3.70
C CYS A 149 -8.90 3.97 -4.17
N GLN A 150 -9.93 4.27 -5.00
CA GLN A 150 -10.21 5.65 -5.47
C GLN A 150 -10.50 6.63 -4.33
N ARG A 151 -10.90 6.14 -3.15
CA ARG A 151 -11.11 6.96 -1.96
C ARG A 151 -9.85 7.21 -1.13
N ALA A 152 -8.75 6.55 -1.44
CA ALA A 152 -7.46 6.88 -0.83
C ALA A 152 -7.00 8.27 -1.30
N GLN A 153 -6.28 8.98 -0.45
CA GLN A 153 -5.67 10.27 -0.80
C GLN A 153 -4.79 10.08 -2.04
N TRP A 154 -4.80 11.06 -2.94
CA TRP A 154 -4.22 10.94 -4.29
C TRP A 154 -2.74 10.50 -4.27
N GLU A 155 -1.93 11.04 -3.34
CA GLU A 155 -0.49 10.82 -3.32
C GLU A 155 -0.14 9.38 -2.87
N ILE A 156 -0.76 8.90 -1.78
CA ILE A 156 -0.54 7.51 -1.33
C ILE A 156 -1.15 6.50 -2.31
N ARG A 157 -2.21 6.87 -3.03
CA ARG A 157 -2.77 6.03 -4.09
C ARG A 157 -1.82 5.91 -5.28
N GLU A 158 -1.17 7.01 -5.68
CA GLU A 158 -0.13 6.98 -6.71
C GLU A 158 1.04 6.09 -6.28
N LEU A 159 1.53 6.27 -5.05
CA LEU A 159 2.56 5.41 -4.47
C LEU A 159 2.17 3.94 -4.55
N ALA A 160 0.98 3.59 -4.06
CA ALA A 160 0.50 2.21 -4.03
C ALA A 160 0.42 1.58 -5.43
N ASN A 161 -0.05 2.34 -6.44
CA ASN A 161 -0.11 1.84 -7.80
C ASN A 161 1.28 1.61 -8.42
N LYS A 162 2.25 2.52 -8.17
CA LYS A 162 3.64 2.33 -8.61
C LYS A 162 4.28 1.11 -7.97
N MET A 163 4.09 0.92 -6.66
CA MET A 163 4.60 -0.25 -5.94
C MET A 163 3.96 -1.54 -6.44
N LEU A 164 2.64 -1.54 -6.67
CA LEU A 164 1.91 -2.70 -7.18
C LEU A 164 2.43 -3.15 -8.55
N ALA A 165 2.74 -2.21 -9.44
CA ALA A 165 3.32 -2.54 -10.74
C ALA A 165 4.68 -3.24 -10.60
N LEU A 166 5.55 -2.76 -9.70
CA LEU A 166 6.85 -3.39 -9.40
C LEU A 166 6.68 -4.78 -8.78
N CYS A 167 5.74 -4.94 -7.85
CA CYS A 167 5.43 -6.22 -7.22
C CYS A 167 4.92 -7.26 -8.23
N ARG A 168 4.05 -6.86 -9.17
CA ARG A 168 3.55 -7.77 -10.21
C ARG A 168 4.65 -8.28 -11.13
N ASN A 169 5.67 -7.46 -11.41
CA ASN A 169 6.81 -7.90 -12.20
C ASN A 169 7.70 -8.88 -11.43
N ALA A 170 7.84 -8.72 -10.10
CA ALA A 170 8.71 -9.55 -9.27
C ALA A 170 8.04 -10.84 -8.79
N ALA A 171 6.73 -10.85 -8.61
CA ALA A 171 5.95 -11.98 -8.10
C ALA A 171 4.52 -11.96 -8.70
N PRO A 172 4.39 -12.32 -10.00
CA PRO A 172 3.12 -12.24 -10.73
C PRO A 172 2.00 -13.09 -10.11
N ILE A 173 2.27 -14.28 -9.59
CA ILE A 173 1.26 -15.16 -8.98
C ILE A 173 0.69 -14.51 -7.70
N ILE A 174 1.58 -14.02 -6.82
CA ILE A 174 1.15 -13.41 -5.55
C ILE A 174 0.30 -12.17 -5.79
N PHE A 175 0.67 -11.32 -6.77
CA PHE A 175 0.04 -10.03 -6.99
C PHE A 175 -0.90 -9.96 -8.19
N GLU A 176 -1.28 -11.11 -8.79
CA GLU A 176 -2.18 -11.20 -9.93
C GLU A 176 -3.48 -10.42 -9.71
N ASN A 177 -4.17 -10.72 -8.63
CA ASN A 177 -5.44 -10.11 -8.26
C ASN A 177 -5.30 -8.93 -7.27
N ALA A 178 -4.06 -8.53 -6.94
CA ALA A 178 -3.83 -7.41 -6.03
C ALA A 178 -4.38 -6.09 -6.60
N GLY A 179 -4.78 -5.19 -5.70
CA GLY A 179 -5.37 -3.91 -6.05
C GLY A 179 -6.34 -3.45 -4.95
N PRO A 180 -7.26 -2.52 -5.23
CA PRO A 180 -8.25 -2.10 -4.24
C PRO A 180 -9.12 -3.28 -3.78
N TYR A 181 -9.65 -3.20 -2.56
CA TYR A 181 -10.44 -4.28 -1.95
C TYR A 181 -11.50 -4.84 -2.91
N CYS A 182 -12.21 -3.97 -3.60
CA CYS A 182 -13.26 -4.38 -4.54
C CYS A 182 -12.75 -5.20 -5.72
N LYS A 183 -11.48 -5.03 -6.14
CA LYS A 183 -10.86 -5.87 -7.16
C LYS A 183 -10.51 -7.24 -6.60
N GLN A 184 -10.03 -7.30 -5.36
CA GLN A 184 -9.64 -8.56 -4.72
C GLN A 184 -10.84 -9.45 -4.36
N HIS A 185 -11.99 -8.83 -4.00
CA HIS A 185 -13.15 -9.52 -3.42
C HIS A 185 -14.45 -9.39 -4.22
N GLY A 186 -14.46 -8.65 -5.33
CA GLY A 186 -15.63 -8.49 -6.20
C GLY A 186 -16.69 -7.51 -5.68
N TYR A 187 -16.55 -6.94 -4.49
CA TYR A 187 -17.50 -6.00 -3.91
C TYR A 187 -16.82 -4.88 -3.11
N CYS A 188 -17.53 -3.77 -2.91
CA CYS A 188 -17.07 -2.65 -2.09
C CYS A 188 -17.59 -2.78 -0.65
N PRO A 189 -16.70 -2.81 0.38
CA PRO A 189 -17.12 -2.88 1.79
C PRO A 189 -17.58 -1.53 2.34
N GLU A 190 -17.26 -0.43 1.63
CA GLU A 190 -17.48 0.93 2.10
C GLU A 190 -18.95 1.35 2.04
N THR A 191 -19.44 2.01 3.09
CA THR A 191 -20.80 2.60 3.10
C THR A 191 -20.98 3.69 2.06
N ARG A 192 -19.93 4.48 1.81
CA ARG A 192 -19.85 5.50 0.74
C ARG A 192 -18.94 4.99 -0.38
N SER A 193 -19.45 4.13 -1.24
CA SER A 193 -18.74 3.59 -2.40
C SER A 193 -18.39 4.69 -3.41
N CYS A 194 -17.29 4.48 -4.17
CA CYS A 194 -16.97 5.28 -5.37
C CYS A 194 -17.75 4.85 -6.62
N GLY A 195 -18.56 3.79 -6.54
CA GLY A 195 -19.36 3.26 -7.66
C GLY A 195 -18.66 2.21 -8.53
N ASN A 196 -17.35 1.97 -8.37
CA ASN A 196 -16.60 1.04 -9.24
C ASN A 196 -16.94 -0.45 -9.03
N ALA A 197 -17.64 -0.80 -7.94
CA ALA A 197 -18.09 -2.15 -7.65
C ALA A 197 -19.37 -2.13 -6.81
N PRO A 198 -20.22 -3.18 -6.90
CA PRO A 198 -21.41 -3.29 -6.09
C PRO A 198 -21.05 -3.30 -4.59
N ARG A 199 -21.92 -2.77 -3.74
CA ARG A 199 -21.76 -2.89 -2.30
C ARG A 199 -22.29 -4.25 -1.84
N MET A 200 -21.73 -4.79 -0.76
CA MET A 200 -22.17 -6.05 -0.18
C MET A 200 -23.69 -6.10 0.04
N LYS A 201 -24.26 -5.03 0.60
CA LYS A 201 -25.71 -4.93 0.85
C LYS A 201 -26.57 -4.99 -0.43
N ASP A 202 -26.03 -4.54 -1.55
CA ASP A 202 -26.77 -4.55 -2.82
C ASP A 202 -26.74 -5.96 -3.43
N LEU A 203 -25.63 -6.70 -3.23
CA LEU A 203 -25.51 -8.12 -3.61
C LEU A 203 -26.47 -9.00 -2.78
N LEU A 204 -26.52 -8.81 -1.46
CA LEU A 204 -27.43 -9.56 -0.58
C LEU A 204 -28.91 -9.37 -0.95
N LYS A 205 -29.33 -8.13 -1.20
CA LYS A 205 -30.71 -7.83 -1.65
C LYS A 205 -31.03 -8.46 -3.01
N GLY A 206 -30.02 -8.59 -3.90
CA GLY A 206 -30.18 -9.29 -5.18
C GLY A 206 -30.39 -10.79 -5.00
N ALA A 207 -29.67 -11.42 -4.07
CA ALA A 207 -29.81 -12.83 -3.72
C ALA A 207 -31.20 -13.13 -3.13
N GLU A 208 -31.66 -12.37 -2.15
CA GLU A 208 -33.00 -12.51 -1.54
C GLU A 208 -34.14 -12.42 -2.57
N LYS A 209 -34.04 -11.50 -3.54
CA LYS A 209 -35.04 -11.38 -4.62
C LYS A 209 -35.03 -12.55 -5.58
N ASN A 210 -33.88 -13.19 -5.80
CA ASN A 210 -33.78 -14.36 -6.66
C ASN A 210 -34.30 -15.62 -5.97
N GLU A 211 -34.11 -15.78 -4.66
CA GLU A 211 -34.66 -16.87 -3.87
C GLU A 211 -36.18 -16.81 -3.81
N GLN A 212 -36.76 -15.60 -3.63
CA GLN A 212 -38.22 -15.40 -3.64
C GLN A 212 -38.88 -15.69 -5.01
N LYS A 213 -38.11 -15.56 -6.13
CA LYS A 213 -38.60 -15.92 -7.47
C LYS A 213 -38.43 -17.40 -7.79
N ALA A 214 -37.57 -18.11 -7.08
CA ALA A 214 -37.27 -19.52 -7.31
C ALA A 214 -38.19 -20.47 -6.51
N THR A 215 -39.06 -19.99 -5.61
CA THR A 215 -40.05 -20.79 -4.92
C THR A 215 -41.29 -20.92 -5.81
N PRO A 216 -41.55 -22.10 -6.44
CA PRO A 216 -42.80 -22.34 -7.19
C PRO A 216 -43.93 -22.29 -6.22
N GLY A 217 -44.93 -21.47 -6.50
CA GLY A 217 -46.21 -21.54 -5.77
C GLY A 217 -46.76 -22.97 -5.82
N ASN A 218 -46.93 -23.55 -4.65
CA ASN A 218 -47.79 -24.74 -4.53
C ASN A 218 -49.19 -24.22 -4.83
N GLU A 219 -49.65 -24.42 -6.08
CA GLU A 219 -51.09 -24.40 -6.39
C GLU A 219 -51.67 -25.78 -6.01
N GLU A 220 -52.57 -25.75 -5.07
CA GLU A 220 -53.48 -26.86 -4.74
C GLU A 220 -54.47 -27.12 -5.86
#